data_3ea0accf0ab920c5f70e4ddb6ba60daf
#
_entry.id   3ea0accf0ab920c5f70e4ddb6ba60daf
#
_cell.length_a   1.000
_cell.length_b   1.000
_cell.length_c   1.000
_cell.angle_alpha   90.00
_cell.angle_beta   90.00
_cell.angle_gamma   90.00
#
_symmetry.space_group_name_H-M   'P 1'
#
loop_
_entity.id
_entity.type
_entity.pdbx_description
1 polymer ?
#
loop_
_entity_poly.entity_id
_entity_poly.type
_entity_poly.pdbx_seq_one_letter_code
_entity_poly.pdbx_strand_id
1 'polypeptide(L)' 'MTKKKTKSNFEQDLSRLEEISQLLEEDNVELEEAISLFEEGVKLSKSCLKTLKQAELKITELKSELGKLTKVDEE' A
#
# COMPACT_ATOMS: atom_id res chain seq x y z
N MET A 1 19.47 -10.06 -13.50
CA MET A 1 19.20 -9.79 -13.17
C MET A 1 18.58 -9.37 -13.06
N THR A 2 18.27 -9.35 -12.94
CA THR A 2 17.74 -8.94 -12.64
C THR A 2 17.16 -8.58 -12.28
N LYS A 3 16.96 -8.44 -12.07
CA LYS A 3 16.50 -8.05 -11.71
C LYS A 3 15.95 -7.65 -11.26
N LYS A 4 15.73 -7.43 -10.97
CA LYS A 4 15.33 -7.03 -10.41
C LYS A 4 14.65 -6.66 -10.26
N LYS A 5 14.21 -6.81 -9.95
CA LYS A 5 13.53 -6.32 -9.73
C LYS A 5 13.08 -5.47 -8.94
N THR A 6 12.86 -5.14 -9.07
CA THR A 6 12.54 -3.95 -8.34
C THR A 6 11.15 -4.01 -7.79
N LYS A 7 10.96 -3.71 -6.52
CA LYS A 7 9.64 -3.66 -5.92
C LYS A 7 8.92 -2.40 -6.37
N SER A 8 7.60 -2.50 -6.45
CA SER A 8 6.79 -1.32 -6.72
C SER A 8 6.89 -0.36 -5.53
N ASN A 9 6.49 0.89 -5.74
CA ASN A 9 6.49 1.85 -4.65
C ASN A 9 5.58 1.40 -3.52
N PHE A 10 4.46 0.78 -3.87
CA PHE A 10 3.54 0.27 -2.87
C PHE A 10 4.21 -0.78 -1.98
N GLU A 11 4.94 -1.70 -2.59
CA GLU A 11 5.61 -2.74 -1.85
C GLU A 11 6.72 -2.18 -0.98
N GLN A 12 7.44 -1.20 -1.51
CA GLN A 12 8.48 -0.54 -0.73
C GLN A 12 7.88 0.15 0.48
N ASP A 13 6.77 0.84 0.29
CA ASP A 13 6.10 1.54 1.38
C ASP A 13 5.62 0.57 2.43
N LEU A 14 5.06 -0.56 2.01
CA LEU A 14 4.61 -1.56 2.96
C LEU A 14 5.77 -2.13 3.77
N SER A 15 6.89 -2.40 3.10
CA SER A 15 8.07 -2.92 3.80
C SER A 15 8.54 -1.93 4.84
N ARG A 16 8.56 -0.66 4.47
CA ARG A 16 8.99 0.36 5.42
C ARG A 16 8.02 0.48 6.58
N LEU A 17 6.71 0.38 6.29
CA LEU A 17 5.72 0.43 7.35
C LEU A 17 5.89 -0.72 8.34
N GLU A 18 6.23 -1.91 7.84
CA GLU A 18 6.49 -3.03 8.71
C GLU A 18 7.70 -2.76 9.59
N GLU A 19 8.73 -2.18 8.99
CA GLU A 19 9.93 -1.85 9.72
C GLU A 19 9.63 -0.84 10.80
N ILE A 20 8.85 0.21 10.46
CA ILE A 20 8.49 1.23 11.42
C ILE A 20 7.69 0.60 12.57
N SER A 21 6.78 -0.28 12.24
CA SER A 21 5.97 -0.93 13.25
C SER A 21 6.86 -1.69 14.24
N GLN A 22 7.84 -2.42 13.72
CA GLN A 22 8.75 -3.16 14.57
C GLN A 22 9.57 -2.23 15.45
N LEU A 23 10.05 -1.13 14.87
CA LEU A 23 10.84 -0.17 15.62
C LEU A 23 10.03 0.45 16.74
N LEU A 24 8.77 0.75 16.48
CA LEU A 24 7.91 1.35 17.48
C LEU A 24 7.57 0.38 18.61
N GLU A 25 7.64 -0.91 18.34
CA GLU A 25 7.38 -1.90 19.37
C GLU A 25 8.54 -2.10 20.31
N GLU A 26 9.72 -1.62 19.93
CA GLU A 26 10.89 -1.76 20.77
C GLU A 26 10.83 -0.77 21.93
N ASP A 27 11.29 -1.22 23.07
CA ASP A 27 11.17 -0.42 24.27
C ASP A 27 12.18 0.72 24.34
N ASN A 28 13.24 0.63 23.57
CA ASN A 28 14.32 1.61 23.71
C ASN A 28 14.31 2.69 22.65
N VAL A 29 13.16 2.90 22.02
CA VAL A 29 13.01 4.00 21.07
C VAL A 29 12.68 5.26 21.83
N GLU A 30 13.45 6.31 21.56
CA GLU A 30 13.21 7.58 22.23
C GLU A 30 11.94 8.24 21.68
N LEU A 31 11.34 9.07 22.52
CA LEU A 31 10.07 9.69 22.15
C LEU A 31 10.17 10.48 20.85
N GLU A 32 11.23 11.26 20.70
CA GLU A 32 11.38 12.05 19.48
C GLU A 32 11.50 11.16 18.25
N GLU A 33 12.23 10.08 18.41
CA GLU A 33 12.37 9.13 17.31
C GLU A 33 11.05 8.45 17.00
N ALA A 34 10.30 8.11 18.05
CA ALA A 34 9.00 7.49 17.85
C ALA A 34 8.05 8.42 17.10
N ILE A 35 8.07 9.70 17.44
CA ILE A 35 7.24 10.66 16.74
C ILE A 35 7.63 10.77 15.28
N SER A 36 8.93 10.80 15.01
CA SER A 36 9.42 10.89 13.66
C SER A 36 9.00 9.67 12.84
N LEU A 37 9.13 8.49 13.45
CA LEU A 37 8.72 7.26 12.79
C LEU A 37 7.21 7.24 12.55
N PHE A 38 6.45 7.74 13.50
CA PHE A 38 5.01 7.78 13.35
C PHE A 38 4.62 8.70 12.20
N GLU A 39 5.27 9.85 12.10
CA GLU A 39 5.00 10.77 11.01
C GLU A 39 5.30 10.14 9.66
N GLU A 40 6.44 9.45 9.60
CA GLU A 40 6.79 8.75 8.37
C GLU A 40 5.74 7.69 8.04
N GLY A 41 5.30 6.95 9.05
CA GLY A 41 4.30 5.94 8.85
C GLY A 41 2.99 6.49 8.32
N VAL A 42 2.60 7.65 8.83
CA VAL A 42 1.37 8.29 8.35
C VAL A 42 1.50 8.65 6.88
N LYS A 43 2.62 9.21 6.49
CA LYS A 43 2.83 9.56 5.09
C LYS A 43 2.80 8.33 4.20
N LEU A 44 3.46 7.28 4.64
CA LEU A 44 3.49 6.04 3.86
C LEU A 44 2.11 5.41 3.77
N SER A 45 1.35 5.48 4.87
CA SER A 45 0.00 4.94 4.89
C SER A 45 -0.89 5.66 3.89
N LYS A 46 -0.77 6.99 3.83
CA LYS A 46 -1.56 7.75 2.87
C LYS A 46 -1.20 7.35 1.44
N SER A 47 0.09 7.15 1.19
CA SER A 47 0.52 6.74 -0.14
C SER A 47 -0.05 5.37 -0.49
N CYS A 48 -0.01 4.44 0.46
CA CYS A 48 -0.55 3.11 0.24
C CYS A 48 -2.04 3.14 -0.01
N LEU A 49 -2.77 3.94 0.77
CA LEU A 49 -4.21 4.05 0.58
C LEU A 49 -4.55 4.60 -0.79
N LYS A 50 -3.78 5.57 -1.24
CA LYS A 50 -3.99 6.13 -2.55
C LYS A 50 -3.81 5.07 -3.63
N THR A 51 -2.76 4.27 -3.50
CA THR A 51 -2.51 3.21 -4.46
C THR A 51 -3.61 2.17 -4.44
N LEU A 52 -4.06 1.79 -3.25
CA LEU A 52 -5.14 0.82 -3.13
C LEU A 52 -6.42 1.34 -3.74
N LYS A 53 -6.70 2.63 -3.54
CA LYS A 53 -7.91 3.21 -4.10
C LYS A 53 -7.86 3.19 -5.61
N GLN A 54 -6.71 3.50 -6.18
CA GLN A 54 -6.54 3.45 -7.62
C GLN A 54 -6.74 2.04 -8.14
N ALA A 55 -6.22 1.06 -7.40
CA ALA A 55 -6.37 -0.33 -7.79
C ALA A 55 -7.85 -0.76 -7.74
N GLU A 56 -8.56 -0.29 -6.74
CA GLU A 56 -9.99 -0.60 -6.63
C GLU A 56 -10.77 -0.05 -7.81
N LEU A 57 -10.43 1.18 -8.19
CA LEU A 57 -11.11 1.79 -9.34
C LEU A 57 -10.82 1.00 -10.62
N LYS A 58 -9.59 0.56 -10.77
CA LYS A 58 -9.22 -0.21 -11.93
C LYS A 58 -9.96 -1.53 -11.98
N ILE A 59 -10.05 -2.18 -10.84
CA ILE A 59 -10.78 -3.45 -10.76
C ILE A 59 -12.24 -3.24 -11.11
N THR A 60 -12.83 -2.16 -10.62
CA THR A 60 -14.21 -1.86 -10.92
C THR A 60 -14.41 -1.64 -12.41
N GLU A 61 -13.49 -0.92 -13.04
CA GLU A 61 -13.54 -0.72 -14.48
C GLU A 61 -13.49 -2.04 -15.23
N LEU A 62 -12.58 -2.91 -14.81
CA LEU A 62 -12.42 -4.18 -15.48
C LEU A 62 -13.64 -5.06 -15.33
N LYS A 63 -14.25 -5.02 -14.15
CA LYS A 63 -15.48 -5.77 -13.94
C LYS A 63 -16.58 -5.26 -14.85
N SER A 64 -16.66 -3.96 -14.99
CA SER A 64 -17.68 -3.35 -15.84
C SER A 64 -17.48 -3.78 -17.29
N GLU A 65 -16.23 -3.77 -17.74
CA GLU A 65 -15.91 -4.18 -19.11
C GLU A 65 -16.27 -5.65 -19.32
N LEU A 66 -15.94 -6.46 -18.34
CA LEU A 66 -16.22 -7.88 -18.46
C LEU A 66 -17.73 -8.13 -18.52
N GLY A 67 -18.47 -7.41 -17.73
CA GLY A 67 -19.93 -7.54 -17.77
C GLY A 67 -20.49 -7.20 -19.12
N LYS A 68 -19.95 -6.17 -19.74
CA LYS A 68 -20.41 -5.79 -21.07
C LYS A 68 -20.12 -6.87 -22.08
N LEU A 69 -18.94 -7.48 -21.96
CA LEU A 69 -18.55 -8.51 -22.91
C LEU A 69 -19.42 -9.74 -22.80
N THR A 70 -19.69 -10.15 -21.59
CA THR A 70 -20.43 -11.38 -21.37
C THR A 70 -21.94 -11.17 -21.46
N LYS A 71 -22.38 -9.96 -21.24
CA LYS A 71 -23.79 -9.68 -21.22
C LYS A 71 -24.51 -10.52 -20.21
N VAL A 72 -23.84 -10.94 -19.27
CA VAL A 72 -24.44 -11.76 -18.28
C VAL A 72 -25.35 -10.98 -17.47
N ASP A 73 -26.33 -11.38 -17.29
CA ASP A 73 -27.17 -10.65 -16.54
C ASP A 73 -27.11 -10.98 -15.26
N GLU A 74 -26.94 -11.13 -14.88
CA GLU A 74 -26.70 -11.33 -13.76
C GLU A 74 -27.16 -10.98 -13.06
N GLU A 75 -27.70 -10.91 -12.92
CA GLU A 75 -28.02 -10.48 -12.23
C GLU A 75 -28.05 -10.32 -11.93
#